data_f0f120b0b01a2b6b0cbc847c21af98cc
#
_entry.id   f0f120b0b01a2b6b0cbc847c21af98cc
#
_cell.length_a   1.000
_cell.length_b   1.000
_cell.length_c   1.000
_cell.angle_alpha   90.00
_cell.angle_beta   90.00
_cell.angle_gamma   90.00
#
_symmetry.space_group_name_H-M   'P 1'
#
loop_
_entity.id
_entity.type
_entity.pdbx_description
1 polymer ?
#
loop_
_entity_poly.entity_id
_entity_poly.type
_entity_poly.pdbx_seq_one_letter_code
_entity_poly.pdbx_strand_id
1 'polypeptide(L)'
;MRRKPHRDTYIKGGIIISYRVCVYAICKNESQFVERFMDSMSEADDICVLDTGSTDDTVERLKARGAHVEQKVISPWRFDVARNKSLMLIPKDADICCCIDLDEQFQPGWREKLERAWQPDTTRARYRYTWSFLPDGREGCVFWTDKIHKNGCYRWVNPVHEVLQYLGEGGERFVDAEGVQLDHHPDPSKSRGQYLPLLELAVREDPQNDRNRHYLGREYMFRGEWAQAVSTLKAHLAMPQAVWRDERCASMRYIARCLRRLEREDEAALWLHRAIAEAPHLREPYLEFADLLYQQKDWCGVIFMVNCALAITERPRTYICEPFAWGSFPYDLLSIAYFHLSQWESALKNAEKAFALAPDDARLQENCALLRAKIQKESRI
;
A
#
# COMPACT_ATOMS: atom_id res chain seq x y z
N MET A 1 14.26 33.47 -18.64
CA MET A 1 13.37 33.13 -17.50
C MET A 1 12.02 33.77 -17.75
N ARG A 2 11.01 33.02 -18.20
CA ARG A 2 9.64 33.50 -18.33
C ARG A 2 8.92 33.12 -17.05
N ARG A 3 8.50 34.12 -16.22
CA ARG A 3 7.58 33.89 -15.09
C ARG A 3 6.29 33.27 -15.65
N LYS A 4 5.92 32.06 -15.11
CA LYS A 4 4.61 31.47 -15.39
C LYS A 4 3.50 32.44 -14.92
N PRO A 5 2.33 32.52 -15.61
CA PRO A 5 1.26 33.44 -15.27
C PRO A 5 0.64 33.13 -13.91
N HIS A 6 0.07 34.18 -13.30
CA HIS A 6 -0.57 34.22 -11.98
C HIS A 6 -1.46 32.99 -11.70
N ARG A 7 -1.26 32.42 -10.51
CA ARG A 7 -2.03 31.34 -9.93
C ARG A 7 -3.34 31.86 -9.35
N ASP A 8 -4.37 31.04 -9.46
CA ASP A 8 -5.60 31.23 -8.72
C ASP A 8 -5.31 31.07 -7.23
N THR A 9 -5.48 32.15 -6.49
CA THR A 9 -5.17 32.26 -5.07
C THR A 9 -6.43 32.00 -4.26
N TYR A 10 -6.36 31.06 -3.33
CA TYR A 10 -7.46 30.77 -2.41
C TYR A 10 -7.60 31.86 -1.34
N ILE A 11 -8.84 32.35 -1.14
CA ILE A 11 -9.16 33.30 -0.06
C ILE A 11 -9.72 32.53 1.12
N LYS A 12 -8.95 32.43 2.20
CA LYS A 12 -9.41 31.93 3.48
C LYS A 12 -9.36 33.10 4.48
N GLY A 13 -10.52 33.58 4.91
CA GLY A 13 -10.60 34.73 5.83
C GLY A 13 -10.01 36.03 5.30
N GLY A 14 -10.00 36.26 3.97
CA GLY A 14 -9.49 37.50 3.36
C GLY A 14 -7.96 37.52 3.11
N ILE A 15 -7.24 36.45 3.44
CA ILE A 15 -5.80 36.33 3.19
C ILE A 15 -5.58 35.39 1.99
N ILE A 16 -4.83 35.87 1.01
CA ILE A 16 -4.36 35.06 -0.13
C ILE A 16 -3.15 34.26 0.33
N ILE A 17 -3.32 32.96 0.52
CA ILE A 17 -2.22 32.05 0.82
C ILE A 17 -1.87 31.30 -0.45
N SER A 18 -0.64 31.49 -0.94
CA SER A 18 -0.06 30.70 -2.02
C SER A 18 1.16 30.01 -1.48
N TYR A 19 1.15 28.68 -1.42
CA TYR A 19 2.32 27.88 -1.02
C TYR A 19 3.24 27.65 -2.21
N ARG A 20 4.54 27.60 -1.98
CA ARG A 20 5.50 27.07 -2.95
C ARG A 20 5.65 25.58 -2.74
N VAL A 21 5.28 24.78 -3.74
CA VAL A 21 5.29 23.33 -3.69
C VAL A 21 6.41 22.78 -4.55
N CYS A 22 7.29 22.00 -3.94
CA CYS A 22 8.39 21.30 -4.60
C CYS A 22 8.13 19.79 -4.59
N VAL A 23 8.14 19.17 -5.77
CA VAL A 23 8.22 17.71 -5.92
C VAL A 23 9.69 17.31 -5.93
N TYR A 24 10.05 16.27 -5.16
CA TYR A 24 11.40 15.73 -5.18
C TYR A 24 11.40 14.21 -5.28
N ALA A 25 12.39 13.67 -5.99
CA ALA A 25 12.49 12.26 -6.31
C ALA A 25 13.93 11.75 -6.24
N ILE A 26 14.08 10.43 -6.20
CA ILE A 26 15.30 9.72 -6.55
C ILE A 26 15.00 8.87 -7.78
N CYS A 27 15.98 8.67 -8.67
CA CYS A 27 15.80 7.81 -9.84
C CYS A 27 17.08 7.04 -10.21
N LYS A 28 16.88 5.95 -10.96
CA LYS A 28 17.94 5.23 -11.66
C LYS A 28 17.37 4.39 -12.79
N ASN A 29 17.74 4.69 -14.06
CA ASN A 29 17.28 3.98 -15.25
C ASN A 29 15.76 3.91 -15.34
N GLU A 30 15.11 5.06 -15.44
CA GLU A 30 13.65 5.23 -15.43
C GLU A 30 13.14 6.07 -16.61
N SER A 31 13.87 6.08 -17.72
CA SER A 31 13.57 6.92 -18.89
C SER A 31 12.13 6.74 -19.39
N GLN A 32 11.57 5.53 -19.29
CA GLN A 32 10.20 5.22 -19.70
C GLN A 32 9.12 5.96 -18.90
N PHE A 33 9.43 6.40 -17.68
CA PHE A 33 8.45 7.07 -16.82
C PHE A 33 8.53 8.60 -16.88
N VAL A 34 9.61 9.15 -17.42
CA VAL A 34 9.92 10.59 -17.35
C VAL A 34 8.77 11.45 -17.88
N GLU A 35 8.22 11.13 -19.07
CA GLU A 35 7.17 11.97 -19.68
C GLU A 35 5.92 12.01 -18.79
N ARG A 36 5.42 10.83 -18.39
CA ARG A 36 4.24 10.71 -17.55
C ARG A 36 4.44 11.38 -16.19
N PHE A 37 5.61 11.19 -15.57
CA PHE A 37 5.97 11.83 -14.31
C PHE A 37 5.95 13.36 -14.46
N MET A 38 6.67 13.91 -15.42
CA MET A 38 6.76 15.35 -15.62
C MET A 38 5.42 15.99 -15.96
N ASP A 39 4.56 15.30 -16.73
CA ASP A 39 3.21 15.79 -17.04
C ASP A 39 2.37 15.86 -15.77
N SER A 40 2.36 14.81 -14.95
CA SER A 40 1.54 14.76 -13.72
C SER A 40 2.06 15.71 -12.63
N MET A 41 3.38 15.98 -12.59
CA MET A 41 3.98 16.90 -11.61
C MET A 41 3.99 18.37 -12.10
N SER A 42 3.44 18.67 -13.26
CA SER A 42 3.46 20.02 -13.86
C SER A 42 2.75 21.11 -13.04
N GLU A 43 1.90 20.72 -12.08
CA GLU A 43 1.25 21.63 -11.13
C GLU A 43 2.20 22.09 -10.01
N ALA A 44 3.35 21.46 -9.80
CA ALA A 44 4.37 21.90 -8.83
C ALA A 44 5.11 23.15 -9.32
N ASP A 45 5.70 23.88 -8.36
CA ASP A 45 6.57 25.01 -8.67
C ASP A 45 7.95 24.57 -9.11
N ASP A 46 8.48 23.58 -8.42
CA ASP A 46 9.79 23.03 -8.65
C ASP A 46 9.73 21.50 -8.69
N ILE A 47 10.54 20.90 -9.55
CA ILE A 47 10.75 19.46 -9.62
C ILE A 47 12.26 19.21 -9.49
N CYS A 48 12.66 18.57 -8.39
CA CYS A 48 14.06 18.28 -8.06
C CYS A 48 14.28 16.75 -8.04
N VAL A 49 15.25 16.25 -8.81
CA VAL A 49 15.51 14.82 -8.93
C VAL A 49 16.98 14.53 -8.63
N LEU A 50 17.23 13.61 -7.73
CA LEU A 50 18.54 13.01 -7.52
C LEU A 50 18.67 11.75 -8.37
N ASP A 51 19.44 11.81 -9.42
CA ASP A 51 19.83 10.62 -10.17
C ASP A 51 20.94 9.86 -9.45
N THR A 52 20.72 8.56 -9.21
CA THR A 52 21.64 7.72 -8.43
C THR A 52 22.56 6.86 -9.29
N GLY A 53 22.72 7.22 -10.53
CA GLY A 53 23.64 6.61 -11.49
C GLY A 53 22.93 5.91 -12.64
N SER A 54 22.04 6.61 -13.34
CA SER A 54 21.43 6.16 -14.59
C SER A 54 22.49 6.04 -15.70
N THR A 55 22.27 5.07 -16.58
CA THR A 55 23.08 4.79 -17.76
C THR A 55 22.26 4.91 -19.05
N ASP A 56 20.96 5.14 -18.93
CA ASP A 56 20.03 5.45 -20.00
C ASP A 56 19.83 6.97 -20.14
N ASP A 57 18.88 7.42 -20.96
CA ASP A 57 18.57 8.82 -21.22
C ASP A 57 17.66 9.49 -20.17
N THR A 58 17.50 8.88 -18.98
CA THR A 58 16.65 9.42 -17.87
C THR A 58 17.01 10.87 -17.54
N VAL A 59 18.31 11.16 -17.36
CA VAL A 59 18.80 12.48 -16.92
C VAL A 59 18.56 13.54 -17.98
N GLU A 60 18.88 13.22 -19.24
CA GLU A 60 18.71 14.11 -20.39
C GLU A 60 17.23 14.48 -20.56
N ARG A 61 16.34 13.51 -20.47
CA ARG A 61 14.89 13.72 -20.61
C ARG A 61 14.32 14.56 -19.48
N LEU A 62 14.68 14.28 -18.22
CA LEU A 62 14.27 15.08 -17.06
C LEU A 62 14.69 16.54 -17.21
N LYS A 63 15.94 16.81 -17.59
CA LYS A 63 16.47 18.17 -17.82
C LYS A 63 15.77 18.87 -18.98
N ALA A 64 15.52 18.18 -20.07
CA ALA A 64 14.81 18.71 -21.23
C ALA A 64 13.37 19.15 -20.88
N ARG A 65 12.73 18.46 -19.90
CA ARG A 65 11.41 18.80 -19.36
C ARG A 65 11.45 19.86 -18.25
N GLY A 66 12.62 20.34 -17.86
CA GLY A 66 12.80 21.44 -16.90
C GLY A 66 12.97 21.02 -15.45
N ALA A 67 13.19 19.75 -15.15
CA ALA A 67 13.54 19.29 -13.79
C ALA A 67 14.96 19.76 -13.42
N HIS A 68 15.15 20.12 -12.15
CA HIS A 68 16.48 20.29 -11.57
C HIS A 68 17.05 18.91 -11.22
N VAL A 69 18.08 18.47 -11.91
CA VAL A 69 18.68 17.13 -11.73
C VAL A 69 20.11 17.22 -11.25
N GLU A 70 20.40 16.61 -10.11
CA GLU A 70 21.74 16.34 -9.62
C GLU A 70 22.05 14.84 -9.73
N GLN A 71 23.30 14.51 -10.08
CA GLN A 71 23.74 13.12 -10.22
C GLN A 71 24.68 12.75 -9.08
N LYS A 72 24.33 11.69 -8.32
CA LYS A 72 25.15 11.23 -7.20
C LYS A 72 24.98 9.74 -6.96
N VAL A 73 26.00 8.97 -7.25
CA VAL A 73 26.03 7.54 -6.88
C VAL A 73 26.09 7.39 -5.36
N ILE A 74 25.21 6.52 -4.84
CA ILE A 74 25.14 6.16 -3.40
C ILE A 74 25.78 4.79 -3.22
N SER A 75 26.86 4.72 -2.44
CA SER A 75 27.56 3.47 -2.14
C SER A 75 28.05 3.45 -0.69
N PRO A 76 27.73 2.41 0.11
CA PRO A 76 26.76 1.36 -0.22
C PRO A 76 25.35 1.92 -0.42
N TRP A 77 24.50 1.19 -1.18
CA TRP A 77 23.16 1.65 -1.47
C TRP A 77 22.28 1.67 -0.22
N ARG A 78 21.56 2.79 -0.02
CA ARG A 78 20.56 2.99 1.02
C ARG A 78 19.52 4.00 0.53
N PHE A 79 18.24 3.67 0.70
CA PHE A 79 17.16 4.57 0.29
C PHE A 79 17.13 5.84 1.13
N ASP A 80 17.24 5.76 2.45
CA ASP A 80 17.26 6.93 3.34
C ASP A 80 18.38 7.92 3.01
N VAL A 81 19.57 7.44 2.67
CA VAL A 81 20.69 8.29 2.28
C VAL A 81 20.37 8.99 0.95
N ALA A 82 19.84 8.27 -0.04
CA ALA A 82 19.46 8.85 -1.32
C ALA A 82 18.34 9.90 -1.14
N ARG A 83 17.27 9.58 -0.39
CA ARG A 83 16.17 10.49 -0.08
C ARG A 83 16.65 11.75 0.67
N ASN A 84 17.52 11.61 1.67
CA ASN A 84 18.06 12.77 2.39
C ASN A 84 18.93 13.65 1.49
N LYS A 85 19.63 13.09 0.49
CA LYS A 85 20.35 13.88 -0.50
C LYS A 85 19.39 14.60 -1.46
N SER A 86 18.30 13.95 -1.87
CA SER A 86 17.30 14.61 -2.72
C SER A 86 16.57 15.75 -1.97
N LEU A 87 16.36 15.63 -0.64
CA LEU A 87 15.86 16.73 0.20
C LEU A 87 16.74 17.99 0.13
N MET A 88 18.05 17.83 -0.03
CA MET A 88 18.98 18.98 -0.10
C MET A 88 18.86 19.78 -1.39
N LEU A 89 18.20 19.25 -2.42
CA LEU A 89 17.97 19.92 -3.71
C LEU A 89 16.77 20.86 -3.67
N ILE A 90 15.93 20.73 -2.65
CA ILE A 90 14.69 21.51 -2.50
C ILE A 90 15.04 22.97 -2.24
N PRO A 91 14.42 23.95 -2.95
CA PRO A 91 14.59 25.36 -2.69
C PRO A 91 14.24 25.69 -1.22
N LYS A 92 15.07 26.52 -0.58
CA LYS A 92 14.90 26.88 0.84
C LYS A 92 13.56 27.58 1.15
N ASP A 93 13.00 28.25 0.15
CA ASP A 93 11.73 28.98 0.20
C ASP A 93 10.54 28.14 -0.28
N ALA A 94 10.70 26.82 -0.49
CA ALA A 94 9.59 25.90 -0.64
C ALA A 94 8.87 25.71 0.70
N ASP A 95 7.54 25.70 0.67
CA ASP A 95 6.71 25.48 1.85
C ASP A 95 6.37 24.00 2.02
N ILE A 96 5.94 23.36 0.93
CA ILE A 96 5.45 21.99 0.89
C ILE A 96 6.34 21.14 -0.02
N CYS A 97 6.77 19.99 0.49
CA CYS A 97 7.63 19.05 -0.20
C CYS A 97 6.87 17.74 -0.46
N CYS A 98 6.82 17.30 -1.70
CA CYS A 98 6.17 16.06 -2.12
C CYS A 98 7.24 15.06 -2.58
N CYS A 99 7.46 13.97 -1.82
CA CYS A 99 8.36 12.89 -2.22
C CYS A 99 7.62 11.90 -3.11
N ILE A 100 7.94 11.88 -4.41
CA ILE A 100 7.22 11.10 -5.41
C ILE A 100 8.24 10.36 -6.27
N ASP A 101 8.05 9.06 -6.49
CA ASP A 101 8.90 8.25 -7.36
C ASP A 101 8.50 8.41 -8.84
N LEU A 102 9.41 8.16 -9.78
CA LEU A 102 9.15 8.41 -11.20
C LEU A 102 8.06 7.49 -11.79
N ASP A 103 7.83 6.35 -11.17
CA ASP A 103 6.76 5.42 -11.52
C ASP A 103 5.41 5.75 -10.85
N GLU A 104 5.35 6.87 -10.12
CA GLU A 104 4.12 7.39 -9.49
C GLU A 104 3.54 8.58 -10.27
N GLN A 105 2.22 8.71 -10.26
CA GLN A 105 1.48 9.73 -10.99
C GLN A 105 0.37 10.33 -10.15
N PHE A 106 0.39 11.65 -9.91
CA PHE A 106 -0.75 12.35 -9.33
C PHE A 106 -1.91 12.48 -10.33
N GLN A 107 -3.13 12.35 -9.82
CA GLN A 107 -4.32 12.69 -10.57
C GLN A 107 -4.47 14.21 -10.72
N PRO A 108 -4.97 14.72 -11.86
CA PRO A 108 -5.07 16.16 -12.13
C PRO A 108 -5.83 16.94 -11.03
N GLY A 109 -5.40 18.16 -10.79
CA GLY A 109 -5.94 19.05 -9.76
C GLY A 109 -5.49 18.70 -8.35
N TRP A 110 -4.43 17.91 -8.21
CA TRP A 110 -3.89 17.52 -6.90
C TRP A 110 -3.36 18.73 -6.11
N ARG A 111 -2.75 19.69 -6.79
CA ARG A 111 -2.20 20.90 -6.18
C ARG A 111 -3.25 21.71 -5.43
N GLU A 112 -4.35 22.05 -6.10
CA GLU A 112 -5.46 22.80 -5.52
C GLU A 112 -6.05 22.07 -4.29
N LYS A 113 -6.25 20.76 -4.39
CA LYS A 113 -6.79 19.94 -3.31
C LYS A 113 -5.84 19.90 -2.11
N LEU A 114 -4.52 19.80 -2.35
CA LEU A 114 -3.50 19.85 -1.32
C LEU A 114 -3.47 21.21 -0.60
N GLU A 115 -3.43 22.31 -1.35
CA GLU A 115 -3.41 23.67 -0.77
C GLU A 115 -4.68 23.98 0.01
N ARG A 116 -5.83 23.47 -0.43
CA ARG A 116 -7.11 23.59 0.31
C ARG A 116 -7.06 22.87 1.68
N ALA A 117 -6.42 21.72 1.75
CA ALA A 117 -6.29 20.95 2.98
C ALA A 117 -5.22 21.52 3.92
N TRP A 118 -4.14 22.08 3.36
CA TRP A 118 -2.99 22.54 4.12
C TRP A 118 -3.33 23.74 5.00
N GLN A 119 -2.89 23.71 6.27
CA GLN A 119 -3.04 24.80 7.23
C GLN A 119 -1.65 25.37 7.55
N PRO A 120 -1.53 26.60 8.11
CA PRO A 120 -0.24 27.22 8.44
C PRO A 120 0.63 26.40 9.40
N ASP A 121 0.00 25.63 10.29
CA ASP A 121 0.65 24.77 11.27
C ASP A 121 0.76 23.30 10.82
N THR A 122 0.28 22.96 9.63
CA THR A 122 0.42 21.61 9.07
C THR A 122 1.89 21.27 8.87
N THR A 123 2.27 20.09 9.33
CA THR A 123 3.63 19.57 9.11
C THR A 123 3.64 18.41 8.10
N ARG A 124 2.53 17.66 7.96
CA ARG A 124 2.47 16.48 7.10
C ARG A 124 1.06 16.26 6.56
N ALA A 125 0.93 15.78 5.34
CA ALA A 125 -0.37 15.46 4.74
C ALA A 125 -0.46 13.97 4.40
N ARG A 126 -1.62 13.39 4.72
CA ARG A 126 -2.01 12.06 4.26
C ARG A 126 -2.88 12.19 3.03
N TYR A 127 -2.70 11.29 2.07
CA TYR A 127 -3.43 11.28 0.82
C TYR A 127 -3.63 9.85 0.32
N ARG A 128 -4.60 9.68 -0.59
CA ARG A 128 -4.95 8.38 -1.18
C ARG A 128 -3.85 7.91 -2.13
N TYR A 129 -3.48 6.64 -2.01
CA TYR A 129 -2.44 5.99 -2.80
C TYR A 129 -2.94 4.67 -3.37
N THR A 130 -3.02 4.59 -4.69
CA THR A 130 -3.29 3.34 -5.41
C THR A 130 -1.96 2.65 -5.71
N TRP A 131 -1.60 1.68 -4.85
CA TRP A 131 -0.31 0.98 -4.96
C TRP A 131 -0.28 -0.02 -6.10
N SER A 132 -1.42 -0.59 -6.49
CA SER A 132 -1.49 -1.53 -7.61
C SER A 132 -2.83 -1.47 -8.31
N PHE A 133 -2.84 -1.90 -9.57
CA PHE A 133 -4.04 -2.09 -10.37
C PHE A 133 -4.21 -3.57 -10.68
N LEU A 134 -5.46 -3.99 -10.88
CA LEU A 134 -5.82 -5.31 -11.37
C LEU A 134 -5.59 -5.37 -12.90
N PRO A 135 -5.52 -6.57 -13.50
CA PRO A 135 -5.34 -6.71 -14.95
C PRO A 135 -6.42 -6.02 -15.80
N ASP A 136 -7.61 -5.83 -15.25
CA ASP A 136 -8.74 -5.13 -15.88
C ASP A 136 -8.70 -3.59 -15.69
N GLY A 137 -7.63 -3.07 -15.08
CA GLY A 137 -7.44 -1.64 -14.83
C GLY A 137 -8.15 -1.10 -13.57
N ARG A 138 -8.94 -1.92 -12.87
CA ARG A 138 -9.50 -1.53 -11.56
C ARG A 138 -8.41 -1.43 -10.50
N GLU A 139 -8.66 -0.59 -9.51
CA GLU A 139 -7.75 -0.45 -8.39
C GLU A 139 -7.66 -1.74 -7.56
N GLY A 140 -6.44 -2.15 -7.27
CA GLY A 140 -6.13 -3.29 -6.43
C GLY A 140 -5.90 -2.89 -4.98
N CYS A 141 -4.63 -2.74 -4.59
CA CYS A 141 -4.26 -2.31 -3.25
C CYS A 141 -4.31 -0.78 -3.15
N VAL A 142 -5.15 -0.27 -2.26
CA VAL A 142 -5.34 1.17 -2.02
C VAL A 142 -5.23 1.44 -0.54
N PHE A 143 -4.43 2.44 -0.17
CA PHE A 143 -4.30 2.90 1.21
C PHE A 143 -3.95 4.39 1.25
N TRP A 144 -3.81 4.96 2.44
CA TRP A 144 -3.34 6.33 2.62
C TRP A 144 -1.86 6.33 2.99
N THR A 145 -1.10 7.20 2.32
CA THR A 145 0.31 7.44 2.56
C THR A 145 0.55 8.89 2.94
N ASP A 146 1.75 9.23 3.39
CA ASP A 146 2.04 10.51 4.04
C ASP A 146 3.43 11.08 3.69
N LYS A 147 3.84 10.90 2.41
CA LYS A 147 5.12 11.40 1.89
C LYS A 147 5.11 12.92 1.51
N ILE A 148 4.04 13.66 1.84
CA ILE A 148 3.93 15.12 1.65
C ILE A 148 4.16 15.80 2.99
N HIS A 149 5.13 16.73 3.06
CA HIS A 149 5.56 17.31 4.32
C HIS A 149 6.04 18.77 4.21
N LYS A 150 6.11 19.45 5.35
CA LYS A 150 6.68 20.80 5.47
C LYS A 150 8.19 20.77 5.25
N ASN A 151 8.72 21.76 4.55
CA ASN A 151 10.15 21.88 4.31
C ASN A 151 10.95 22.09 5.61
N GLY A 152 12.16 21.52 5.68
CA GLY A 152 13.11 21.73 6.78
C GLY A 152 12.76 21.05 8.11
N CYS A 153 11.64 20.30 8.17
CA CYS A 153 11.17 19.68 9.42
C CYS A 153 11.32 18.16 9.46
N TYR A 154 11.91 17.54 8.44
CA TYR A 154 11.97 16.09 8.33
C TYR A 154 13.31 15.58 7.82
N ARG A 155 13.61 14.32 8.16
CA ARG A 155 14.62 13.51 7.51
C ARG A 155 14.08 12.11 7.23
N TRP A 156 14.63 11.44 6.24
CA TRP A 156 14.37 10.04 5.97
C TRP A 156 15.24 9.15 6.86
N VAL A 157 14.65 8.09 7.39
CA VAL A 157 15.32 7.07 8.20
C VAL A 157 14.95 5.68 7.69
N ASN A 158 15.75 4.71 7.99
CA ASN A 158 15.75 3.30 7.56
C ASN A 158 16.30 3.07 6.15
N PRO A 159 17.21 2.12 6.00
CA PRO A 159 17.88 1.85 4.72
C PRO A 159 16.95 1.34 3.61
N VAL A 160 15.78 0.81 4.00
CA VAL A 160 14.68 0.39 3.10
C VAL A 160 13.35 0.53 3.83
N HIS A 161 12.24 0.64 3.10
CA HIS A 161 10.93 1.03 3.66
C HIS A 161 11.05 2.29 4.54
N GLU A 162 11.83 3.21 4.01
CA GLU A 162 12.18 4.46 4.66
C GLU A 162 10.94 5.30 5.03
N VAL A 163 11.04 5.98 6.14
CA VAL A 163 9.97 6.84 6.65
C VAL A 163 10.51 8.21 7.00
N LEU A 164 9.63 9.22 6.95
CA LEU A 164 9.91 10.56 7.41
C LEU A 164 9.91 10.59 8.93
N GLN A 165 11.03 11.00 9.51
CA GLN A 165 11.16 11.32 10.94
C GLN A 165 11.04 12.83 11.14
N TYR A 166 10.14 13.25 12.01
CA TYR A 166 9.96 14.64 12.35
C TYR A 166 11.11 15.15 13.22
N LEU A 167 11.60 16.36 12.91
CA LEU A 167 12.72 17.02 13.59
C LEU A 167 12.33 18.36 14.21
N GLY A 168 11.08 18.80 14.00
CA GLY A 168 10.62 20.10 14.50
C GLY A 168 10.31 20.09 15.99
N GLU A 169 10.08 21.28 16.55
CA GLU A 169 9.61 21.45 17.92
C GLU A 169 8.09 21.25 17.98
N GLY A 170 7.60 20.69 19.08
CA GLY A 170 6.19 20.32 19.25
C GLY A 170 5.85 18.97 18.63
N GLY A 171 4.58 18.71 18.38
CA GLY A 171 4.11 17.46 17.74
C GLY A 171 3.90 17.61 16.24
N GLU A 172 3.94 16.50 15.51
CA GLU A 172 3.50 16.48 14.11
C GLU A 172 2.01 16.87 14.01
N ARG A 173 1.69 17.67 12.98
CA ARG A 173 0.32 18.07 12.67
C ARG A 173 -0.06 17.55 11.29
N PHE A 174 -0.89 16.52 11.29
CA PHE A 174 -1.37 15.89 10.07
C PHE A 174 -2.64 16.55 9.57
N VAL A 175 -2.77 16.60 8.24
CA VAL A 175 -4.04 16.84 7.55
C VAL A 175 -4.33 15.70 6.59
N ASP A 176 -5.60 15.38 6.41
CA ASP A 176 -6.04 14.47 5.36
C ASP A 176 -6.36 15.31 4.10
N ALA A 177 -5.54 15.16 3.06
CA ALA A 177 -5.73 15.86 1.79
C ALA A 177 -6.73 15.08 0.93
N GLU A 178 -8.01 15.21 1.27
CA GLU A 178 -9.11 14.54 0.57
C GLU A 178 -9.14 14.92 -0.91
N GLY A 179 -9.23 13.90 -1.77
CA GLY A 179 -9.22 14.04 -3.22
C GLY A 179 -7.83 14.18 -3.86
N VAL A 180 -6.73 14.29 -3.08
CA VAL A 180 -5.39 14.06 -3.60
C VAL A 180 -5.19 12.57 -3.75
N GLN A 181 -4.87 12.15 -4.97
CA GLN A 181 -4.64 10.74 -5.31
C GLN A 181 -3.35 10.59 -6.09
N LEU A 182 -2.54 9.62 -5.68
CA LEU A 182 -1.31 9.19 -6.33
C LEU A 182 -1.46 7.74 -6.78
N ASP A 183 -1.15 7.46 -8.04
CA ASP A 183 -1.20 6.12 -8.63
C ASP A 183 0.20 5.61 -8.90
N HIS A 184 0.48 4.36 -8.55
CA HIS A 184 1.75 3.71 -8.76
C HIS A 184 1.68 2.72 -9.93
N HIS A 185 2.60 2.87 -10.86
CA HIS A 185 2.71 2.05 -12.07
C HIS A 185 4.12 1.46 -12.17
N PRO A 186 4.43 0.43 -11.37
CA PRO A 186 5.78 -0.09 -11.21
C PRO A 186 6.33 -0.71 -12.48
N ASP A 187 7.66 -0.69 -12.61
CA ASP A 187 8.35 -1.49 -13.60
C ASP A 187 8.46 -2.94 -13.09
N PRO A 188 7.76 -3.89 -13.74
CA PRO A 188 7.80 -5.29 -13.33
C PRO A 188 9.16 -5.95 -13.56
N SER A 189 10.04 -5.35 -14.37
CA SER A 189 11.39 -5.85 -14.64
C SER A 189 12.39 -5.53 -13.52
N LYS A 190 12.09 -4.56 -12.64
CA LYS A 190 13.00 -4.17 -11.56
C LYS A 190 13.13 -5.26 -10.50
N SER A 191 14.35 -5.69 -10.27
CA SER A 191 14.67 -6.67 -9.23
C SER A 191 14.50 -6.08 -7.83
N ARG A 192 13.83 -6.85 -6.96
CA ARG A 192 13.74 -6.57 -5.52
C ARG A 192 14.83 -7.27 -4.68
N GLY A 193 15.86 -7.81 -5.34
CA GLY A 193 16.94 -8.59 -4.69
C GLY A 193 17.65 -7.87 -3.55
N GLN A 194 17.74 -6.55 -3.61
CA GLN A 194 18.39 -5.72 -2.59
C GLN A 194 17.59 -5.55 -1.28
N TYR A 195 16.29 -5.92 -1.25
CA TYR A 195 15.44 -5.63 -0.10
C TYR A 195 15.84 -6.43 1.14
N LEU A 196 16.09 -7.74 1.01
CA LEU A 196 16.44 -8.58 2.16
C LEU A 196 17.72 -8.12 2.86
N PRO A 197 18.87 -7.91 2.18
CA PRO A 197 20.07 -7.41 2.84
C PRO A 197 19.88 -6.06 3.55
N LEU A 198 19.07 -5.18 2.98
CA LEU A 198 18.77 -3.87 3.57
C LEU A 198 17.85 -3.98 4.79
N LEU A 199 16.89 -4.92 4.80
CA LEU A 199 16.04 -5.18 5.97
C LEU A 199 16.84 -5.82 7.11
N GLU A 200 17.74 -6.77 6.79
CA GLU A 200 18.66 -7.32 7.79
C GLU A 200 19.58 -6.24 8.37
N LEU A 201 20.07 -5.32 7.54
CA LEU A 201 20.82 -4.15 7.98
C LEU A 201 19.97 -3.26 8.90
N ALA A 202 18.75 -2.93 8.50
CA ALA A 202 17.82 -2.10 9.28
C ALA A 202 17.58 -2.65 10.68
N VAL A 203 17.34 -3.96 10.80
CA VAL A 203 17.14 -4.63 12.10
C VAL A 203 18.42 -4.67 12.94
N ARG A 204 19.61 -4.74 12.32
CA ARG A 204 20.89 -4.65 13.04
C ARG A 204 21.19 -3.25 13.54
N GLU A 205 20.91 -2.23 12.75
CA GLU A 205 21.15 -0.81 13.11
C GLU A 205 20.18 -0.34 14.19
N ASP A 206 18.92 -0.74 14.11
CA ASP A 206 17.89 -0.41 15.11
C ASP A 206 17.10 -1.68 15.53
N PRO A 207 17.63 -2.45 16.49
CA PRO A 207 16.98 -3.68 16.99
C PRO A 207 15.63 -3.41 17.68
N GLN A 208 15.36 -2.18 18.09
CA GLN A 208 14.13 -1.79 18.78
C GLN A 208 13.03 -1.31 17.81
N ASN A 209 13.30 -1.24 16.52
CA ASN A 209 12.33 -0.85 15.51
C ASN A 209 11.45 -2.06 15.14
N ASP A 210 10.22 -2.07 15.64
CA ASP A 210 9.24 -3.12 15.42
C ASP A 210 8.83 -3.22 13.95
N ARG A 211 8.63 -2.08 13.29
CA ARG A 211 8.29 -2.00 11.86
C ARG A 211 9.35 -2.66 10.97
N ASN A 212 10.64 -2.42 11.20
CA ASN A 212 11.72 -3.06 10.45
C ASN A 212 11.68 -4.58 10.63
N ARG A 213 11.39 -5.05 11.83
CA ARG A 213 11.29 -6.48 12.14
C ARG A 213 10.06 -7.11 11.49
N HIS A 214 8.91 -6.42 11.47
CA HIS A 214 7.73 -6.86 10.73
C HIS A 214 8.05 -7.03 9.24
N TYR A 215 8.66 -6.02 8.60
CA TYR A 215 9.01 -6.07 7.19
C TYR A 215 10.03 -7.16 6.86
N LEU A 216 11.02 -7.39 7.74
CA LEU A 216 11.98 -8.48 7.56
C LEU A 216 11.29 -9.85 7.59
N GLY A 217 10.39 -10.08 8.54
CA GLY A 217 9.62 -11.31 8.62
C GLY A 217 8.71 -11.50 7.38
N ARG A 218 8.10 -10.45 6.88
CA ARG A 218 7.31 -10.47 5.64
C ARG A 218 8.17 -10.78 4.41
N GLU A 219 9.37 -10.19 4.32
CA GLU A 219 10.28 -10.46 3.21
C GLU A 219 10.76 -11.92 3.20
N TYR A 220 11.10 -12.51 4.36
CA TYR A 220 11.39 -13.93 4.46
C TYR A 220 10.21 -14.80 3.97
N MET A 221 8.96 -14.42 4.32
CA MET A 221 7.77 -15.11 3.82
C MET A 221 7.67 -15.05 2.29
N PHE A 222 7.87 -13.87 1.68
CA PHE A 222 7.82 -13.71 0.23
C PHE A 222 8.90 -14.50 -0.51
N ARG A 223 10.03 -14.79 0.14
CA ARG A 223 11.11 -15.61 -0.39
C ARG A 223 10.93 -17.11 -0.14
N GLY A 224 9.89 -17.52 0.57
CA GLY A 224 9.65 -18.91 0.91
C GLY A 224 10.51 -19.40 2.08
N GLU A 225 11.17 -18.51 2.78
CA GLU A 225 11.98 -18.82 3.97
C GLU A 225 11.08 -18.94 5.22
N TRP A 226 10.15 -19.91 5.19
CA TRP A 226 9.02 -20.00 6.10
C TRP A 226 9.42 -20.05 7.59
N ALA A 227 10.46 -20.81 7.93
CA ALA A 227 10.92 -20.94 9.32
C ALA A 227 11.51 -19.62 9.85
N GLN A 228 12.32 -18.93 9.05
CA GLN A 228 12.87 -17.60 9.37
C GLN A 228 11.77 -16.57 9.51
N ALA A 229 10.78 -16.58 8.58
CA ALA A 229 9.61 -15.71 8.66
C ALA A 229 8.86 -15.88 9.98
N VAL A 230 8.53 -17.13 10.36
CA VAL A 230 7.83 -17.44 11.62
C VAL A 230 8.62 -16.93 12.83
N SER A 231 9.94 -17.21 12.90
CA SER A 231 10.76 -16.78 14.04
C SER A 231 10.86 -15.27 14.14
N THR A 232 11.05 -14.58 13.01
CA THR A 232 11.19 -13.11 12.95
C THR A 232 9.87 -12.41 13.31
N LEU A 233 8.73 -12.89 12.79
CA LEU A 233 7.41 -12.33 13.09
C LEU A 233 7.00 -12.59 14.55
N LYS A 234 7.35 -13.75 15.14
CA LYS A 234 7.17 -13.97 16.58
C LYS A 234 8.01 -13.02 17.42
N ALA A 235 9.24 -12.75 17.00
CA ALA A 235 10.09 -11.76 17.66
C ALA A 235 9.50 -10.33 17.54
N HIS A 236 8.92 -9.93 16.39
CA HIS A 236 8.17 -8.69 16.28
C HIS A 236 7.04 -8.61 17.30
N LEU A 237 6.19 -9.64 17.39
CA LEU A 237 5.05 -9.67 18.31
C LEU A 237 5.44 -9.60 19.80
N ALA A 238 6.66 -9.99 20.14
CA ALA A 238 7.21 -9.92 21.50
C ALA A 238 7.81 -8.56 21.85
N MET A 239 7.96 -7.65 20.89
CA MET A 239 8.54 -6.32 21.12
C MET A 239 7.54 -5.41 21.87
N PRO A 240 7.96 -4.72 22.94
CA PRO A 240 7.09 -3.77 23.64
C PRO A 240 6.62 -2.60 22.78
N GLN A 241 7.40 -2.22 21.76
CA GLN A 241 7.08 -1.13 20.83
C GLN A 241 6.04 -1.53 19.77
N ALA A 242 5.86 -2.83 19.50
CA ALA A 242 4.89 -3.33 18.55
C ALA A 242 3.46 -3.21 19.12
N VAL A 243 2.94 -1.97 19.16
CA VAL A 243 1.63 -1.67 19.75
C VAL A 243 0.52 -1.48 18.72
N TRP A 244 0.87 -1.32 17.43
CA TRP A 244 -0.13 -1.15 16.38
C TRP A 244 -0.81 -2.47 16.07
N ARG A 245 -2.06 -2.59 16.51
CA ARG A 245 -2.83 -3.85 16.46
C ARG A 245 -2.99 -4.40 15.05
N ASP A 246 -3.16 -3.55 14.03
CA ASP A 246 -3.33 -3.99 12.65
C ASP A 246 -2.05 -4.66 12.10
N GLU A 247 -0.87 -4.09 12.37
CA GLU A 247 0.41 -4.66 11.97
C GLU A 247 0.72 -5.96 12.74
N ARG A 248 0.37 -6.01 14.04
CA ARG A 248 0.46 -7.22 14.84
C ARG A 248 -0.44 -8.32 14.28
N CYS A 249 -1.67 -7.97 13.91
CA CYS A 249 -2.61 -8.88 13.24
C CYS A 249 -2.03 -9.39 11.93
N ALA A 250 -1.45 -8.52 11.09
CA ALA A 250 -0.79 -8.93 9.86
C ALA A 250 0.37 -9.90 10.12
N SER A 251 1.20 -9.66 11.14
CA SER A 251 2.27 -10.59 11.54
C SER A 251 1.71 -11.96 11.95
N MET A 252 0.61 -12.00 12.69
CA MET A 252 -0.04 -13.27 13.08
C MET A 252 -0.58 -14.02 11.86
N ARG A 253 -1.19 -13.32 10.92
CA ARG A 253 -1.66 -13.89 9.64
C ARG A 253 -0.50 -14.44 8.81
N TYR A 254 0.60 -13.69 8.69
CA TYR A 254 1.79 -14.14 7.95
C TYR A 254 2.44 -15.35 8.61
N ILE A 255 2.46 -15.43 9.95
CA ILE A 255 2.87 -16.65 10.67
C ILE A 255 1.97 -17.83 10.28
N ALA A 256 0.64 -17.63 10.25
CA ALA A 256 -0.30 -18.68 9.87
C ALA A 256 -0.08 -19.13 8.41
N ARG A 257 0.11 -18.19 7.47
CA ARG A 257 0.46 -18.51 6.06
C ARG A 257 1.73 -19.37 5.98
N CYS A 258 2.79 -19.00 6.72
CA CYS A 258 4.05 -19.76 6.75
C CYS A 258 3.87 -21.15 7.36
N LEU A 259 3.09 -21.26 8.46
CA LEU A 259 2.84 -22.55 9.12
C LEU A 259 2.06 -23.50 8.21
N ARG A 260 1.08 -23.01 7.42
CA ARG A 260 0.40 -23.81 6.40
C ARG A 260 1.38 -24.35 5.35
N ARG A 261 2.36 -23.55 4.93
CA ARG A 261 3.43 -24.01 4.01
C ARG A 261 4.37 -25.05 4.65
N LEU A 262 4.44 -25.09 5.97
CA LEU A 262 5.17 -26.07 6.75
C LEU A 262 4.31 -27.25 7.20
N GLU A 263 3.09 -27.38 6.67
CA GLU A 263 2.11 -28.44 6.97
C GLU A 263 1.73 -28.50 8.48
N ARG A 264 1.74 -27.33 9.16
CA ARG A 264 1.42 -27.17 10.58
C ARG A 264 0.07 -26.47 10.75
N GLU A 265 -1.00 -27.08 10.25
CA GLU A 265 -2.33 -26.45 10.13
C GLU A 265 -2.96 -26.11 11.47
N ASP A 266 -2.84 -26.98 12.50
CA ASP A 266 -3.39 -26.71 13.84
C ASP A 266 -2.79 -25.46 14.47
N GLU A 267 -1.48 -25.28 14.29
CA GLU A 267 -0.82 -24.07 14.77
C GLU A 267 -1.23 -22.84 13.95
N ALA A 268 -1.42 -22.99 12.63
CA ALA A 268 -1.90 -21.92 11.79
C ALA A 268 -3.30 -21.45 12.23
N ALA A 269 -4.21 -22.39 12.54
CA ALA A 269 -5.55 -22.07 13.06
C ALA A 269 -5.45 -21.28 14.38
N LEU A 270 -4.57 -21.69 15.30
CA LEU A 270 -4.35 -20.96 16.55
C LEU A 270 -3.87 -19.51 16.32
N TRP A 271 -2.98 -19.30 15.35
CA TRP A 271 -2.51 -17.95 15.01
C TRP A 271 -3.61 -17.10 14.35
N LEU A 272 -4.48 -17.69 13.54
CA LEU A 272 -5.64 -16.98 12.97
C LEU A 272 -6.67 -16.59 14.03
N HIS A 273 -6.92 -17.45 15.02
CA HIS A 273 -7.74 -17.07 16.19
C HIS A 273 -7.15 -15.87 16.94
N ARG A 274 -5.83 -15.87 17.16
CA ARG A 274 -5.15 -14.74 17.80
C ARG A 274 -5.24 -13.47 16.94
N ALA A 275 -5.10 -13.59 15.63
CA ALA A 275 -5.22 -12.46 14.71
C ALA A 275 -6.63 -11.82 14.74
N ILE A 276 -7.69 -12.65 14.80
CA ILE A 276 -9.07 -12.17 14.97
C ILE A 276 -9.23 -11.44 16.32
N ALA A 277 -8.70 -11.99 17.40
CA ALA A 277 -8.78 -11.36 18.71
C ALA A 277 -7.97 -10.05 18.79
N GLU A 278 -6.82 -10.00 18.10
CA GLU A 278 -5.97 -8.79 18.04
C GLU A 278 -6.67 -7.65 17.30
N ALA A 279 -7.24 -7.89 16.12
CA ALA A 279 -7.86 -6.86 15.29
C ALA A 279 -9.22 -7.34 14.71
N PRO A 280 -10.28 -7.42 15.54
CA PRO A 280 -11.59 -7.92 15.11
C PRO A 280 -12.29 -7.02 14.09
N HIS A 281 -11.79 -5.82 13.85
CA HIS A 281 -12.29 -4.86 12.86
C HIS A 281 -11.70 -5.05 11.46
N LEU A 282 -10.79 -6.02 11.26
CA LEU A 282 -10.20 -6.35 9.96
C LEU A 282 -10.89 -7.59 9.37
N ARG A 283 -11.17 -7.58 8.06
CA ARG A 283 -11.76 -8.72 7.34
C ARG A 283 -10.79 -9.87 7.12
N GLU A 284 -9.53 -9.53 6.88
CA GLU A 284 -8.48 -10.43 6.44
C GLU A 284 -8.31 -11.67 7.34
N PRO A 285 -8.22 -11.55 8.70
CA PRO A 285 -8.01 -12.73 9.54
C PRO A 285 -9.19 -13.70 9.50
N TYR A 286 -10.42 -13.21 9.38
CA TYR A 286 -11.61 -14.08 9.25
C TYR A 286 -11.60 -14.83 7.92
N LEU A 287 -11.23 -14.15 6.83
CA LEU A 287 -11.22 -14.76 5.50
C LEU A 287 -10.08 -15.76 5.31
N GLU A 288 -8.90 -15.49 5.90
CA GLU A 288 -7.82 -16.47 5.92
C GLU A 288 -8.17 -17.70 6.77
N PHE A 289 -8.95 -17.49 7.83
CA PHE A 289 -9.47 -18.63 8.60
C PHE A 289 -10.55 -19.38 7.83
N ALA A 290 -11.45 -18.68 7.14
CA ALA A 290 -12.42 -19.31 6.26
C ALA A 290 -11.74 -20.15 5.15
N ASP A 291 -10.63 -19.66 4.58
CA ASP A 291 -9.85 -20.42 3.59
C ASP A 291 -9.22 -21.69 4.19
N LEU A 292 -8.74 -21.64 5.44
CA LEU A 292 -8.26 -22.84 6.15
C LEU A 292 -9.39 -23.86 6.36
N LEU A 293 -10.55 -23.40 6.84
CA LEU A 293 -11.74 -24.24 7.05
C LEU A 293 -12.28 -24.81 5.74
N TYR A 294 -12.17 -24.05 4.63
CA TYR A 294 -12.50 -24.53 3.29
C TYR A 294 -11.64 -25.75 2.89
N GLN A 295 -10.32 -25.69 3.13
CA GLN A 295 -9.44 -26.83 2.86
C GLN A 295 -9.81 -28.06 3.70
N GLN A 296 -10.27 -27.84 4.94
CA GLN A 296 -10.76 -28.88 5.87
C GLN A 296 -12.19 -29.33 5.54
N LYS A 297 -12.87 -28.72 4.56
CA LYS A 297 -14.28 -28.97 4.20
C LYS A 297 -15.28 -28.70 5.34
N ASP A 298 -14.93 -27.84 6.26
CA ASP A 298 -15.87 -27.33 7.26
C ASP A 298 -16.70 -26.18 6.68
N TRP A 299 -17.75 -26.56 5.93
CA TRP A 299 -18.60 -25.61 5.21
C TRP A 299 -19.38 -24.67 6.15
N CYS A 300 -19.79 -25.15 7.32
CA CYS A 300 -20.45 -24.34 8.32
C CYS A 300 -19.51 -23.30 8.92
N GLY A 301 -18.29 -23.70 9.23
CA GLY A 301 -17.23 -22.80 9.69
C GLY A 301 -16.87 -21.73 8.64
N VAL A 302 -16.79 -22.11 7.36
CA VAL A 302 -16.57 -21.16 6.25
C VAL A 302 -17.66 -20.10 6.25
N ILE A 303 -18.95 -20.51 6.26
CA ILE A 303 -20.09 -19.57 6.24
C ILE A 303 -20.02 -18.64 7.44
N PHE A 304 -19.75 -19.17 8.64
CA PHE A 304 -19.68 -18.37 9.86
C PHE A 304 -18.58 -17.30 9.75
N MET A 305 -17.35 -17.69 9.41
CA MET A 305 -16.21 -16.77 9.32
C MET A 305 -16.37 -15.72 8.24
N VAL A 306 -16.88 -16.10 7.06
CA VAL A 306 -17.13 -15.13 5.99
C VAL A 306 -18.22 -14.13 6.37
N ASN A 307 -19.29 -14.56 7.03
CA ASN A 307 -20.32 -13.64 7.51
C ASN A 307 -19.79 -12.66 8.57
N CYS A 308 -18.92 -13.11 9.47
CA CYS A 308 -18.22 -12.22 10.41
C CYS A 308 -17.38 -11.16 9.65
N ALA A 309 -16.64 -11.57 8.62
CA ALA A 309 -15.88 -10.63 7.78
C ALA A 309 -16.80 -9.62 7.08
N LEU A 310 -17.89 -10.08 6.46
CA LEU A 310 -18.82 -9.21 5.71
C LEU A 310 -19.62 -8.26 6.59
N ALA A 311 -19.76 -8.53 7.88
CA ALA A 311 -20.34 -7.60 8.84
C ALA A 311 -19.47 -6.35 9.07
N ILE A 312 -18.19 -6.42 8.74
CA ILE A 312 -17.25 -5.28 8.77
C ILE A 312 -17.45 -4.49 7.47
N THR A 313 -18.04 -3.32 7.53
CA THR A 313 -18.38 -2.50 6.34
C THR A 313 -17.37 -1.39 6.04
N GLU A 314 -16.62 -0.95 7.04
CA GLU A 314 -15.61 0.10 6.88
C GLU A 314 -14.26 -0.49 6.45
N ARG A 315 -13.77 -0.06 5.29
CA ARG A 315 -12.47 -0.47 4.77
C ARG A 315 -11.37 0.38 5.42
N PRO A 316 -10.39 -0.24 6.12
CA PRO A 316 -9.27 0.49 6.69
C PRO A 316 -8.44 1.21 5.63
N ARG A 317 -7.95 2.42 5.97
CA ARG A 317 -7.10 3.24 5.08
C ARG A 317 -5.60 2.89 5.20
N THR A 318 -5.27 1.70 5.69
CA THR A 318 -3.90 1.26 5.97
C THR A 318 -3.38 0.28 4.91
N TYR A 319 -2.07 0.20 4.75
CA TYR A 319 -1.42 -0.74 3.82
C TYR A 319 -1.58 -2.22 4.21
N ILE A 320 -2.09 -2.49 5.41
CA ILE A 320 -2.41 -3.83 5.90
C ILE A 320 -3.68 -4.40 5.23
N CYS A 321 -4.56 -3.51 4.72
CA CYS A 321 -5.80 -3.89 4.06
C CYS A 321 -5.53 -4.52 2.70
N GLU A 322 -5.73 -5.83 2.60
CA GLU A 322 -5.48 -6.59 1.36
C GLU A 322 -6.73 -6.66 0.46
N PRO A 323 -6.58 -6.51 -0.87
CA PRO A 323 -7.71 -6.43 -1.81
C PRO A 323 -8.63 -7.65 -1.79
N PHE A 324 -8.10 -8.87 -1.56
CA PHE A 324 -8.90 -10.09 -1.57
C PHE A 324 -10.06 -10.06 -0.58
N ALA A 325 -9.89 -9.35 0.56
CA ALA A 325 -10.91 -9.25 1.58
C ALA A 325 -12.10 -8.35 1.19
N TRP A 326 -11.96 -7.56 0.12
CA TRP A 326 -12.93 -6.55 -0.32
C TRP A 326 -13.45 -6.78 -1.74
N GLY A 327 -13.03 -7.87 -2.38
CA GLY A 327 -13.41 -8.27 -3.73
C GLY A 327 -14.40 -9.43 -3.76
N SER A 328 -14.27 -10.26 -4.80
CA SER A 328 -15.14 -11.43 -5.06
C SER A 328 -14.93 -12.60 -4.11
N PHE A 329 -13.73 -12.73 -3.52
CA PHE A 329 -13.30 -13.90 -2.76
C PHE A 329 -14.25 -14.29 -1.59
N PRO A 330 -14.76 -13.38 -0.73
CA PRO A 330 -15.69 -13.75 0.33
C PRO A 330 -16.97 -14.39 -0.20
N TYR A 331 -17.52 -13.86 -1.28
CA TYR A 331 -18.76 -14.36 -1.88
C TYR A 331 -18.56 -15.68 -2.63
N ASP A 332 -17.39 -15.88 -3.23
CA ASP A 332 -17.02 -17.15 -3.86
C ASP A 332 -16.93 -18.27 -2.82
N LEU A 333 -16.27 -18.03 -1.66
CA LEU A 333 -16.24 -18.97 -0.54
C LEU A 333 -17.64 -19.32 -0.04
N LEU A 334 -18.52 -18.33 0.13
CA LEU A 334 -19.92 -18.59 0.52
C LEU A 334 -20.66 -19.42 -0.51
N SER A 335 -20.50 -19.10 -1.79
CA SER A 335 -21.14 -19.86 -2.88
C SER A 335 -20.77 -21.32 -2.82
N ILE A 336 -19.46 -21.62 -2.69
CA ILE A 336 -18.96 -22.99 -2.63
C ILE A 336 -19.47 -23.70 -1.35
N ALA A 337 -19.41 -23.04 -0.21
CA ALA A 337 -19.86 -23.62 1.05
C ALA A 337 -21.38 -23.97 1.02
N TYR A 338 -22.21 -23.06 0.54
CA TYR A 338 -23.64 -23.30 0.37
C TYR A 338 -23.93 -24.40 -0.65
N PHE A 339 -23.14 -24.48 -1.74
CA PHE A 339 -23.24 -25.57 -2.70
C PHE A 339 -23.05 -26.95 -2.04
N HIS A 340 -22.00 -27.11 -1.23
CA HIS A 340 -21.72 -28.37 -0.53
C HIS A 340 -22.76 -28.73 0.52
N LEU A 341 -23.51 -27.74 1.03
CA LEU A 341 -24.63 -27.93 1.94
C LEU A 341 -25.98 -28.08 1.21
N SER A 342 -25.98 -28.21 -0.13
CA SER A 342 -27.17 -28.31 -0.96
C SER A 342 -28.14 -27.13 -0.85
N GLN A 343 -27.65 -25.95 -0.45
CA GLN A 343 -28.41 -24.71 -0.37
C GLN A 343 -28.26 -23.90 -1.67
N TRP A 344 -28.88 -24.40 -2.74
CA TRP A 344 -28.59 -23.96 -4.11
C TRP A 344 -28.89 -22.49 -4.38
N GLU A 345 -30.02 -21.96 -3.85
CA GLU A 345 -30.42 -20.56 -3.99
C GLU A 345 -29.43 -19.62 -3.30
N SER A 346 -28.98 -19.99 -2.10
CA SER A 346 -27.95 -19.23 -1.36
C SER A 346 -26.61 -19.28 -2.09
N ALA A 347 -26.25 -20.45 -2.65
CA ALA A 347 -25.06 -20.62 -3.46
C ALA A 347 -25.09 -19.71 -4.70
N LEU A 348 -26.20 -19.73 -5.46
CA LEU A 348 -26.37 -18.90 -6.65
C LEU A 348 -26.30 -17.39 -6.32
N LYS A 349 -27.02 -16.96 -5.29
CA LYS A 349 -27.01 -15.56 -4.84
C LYS A 349 -25.59 -15.05 -4.57
N ASN A 350 -24.73 -15.87 -3.95
CA ASN A 350 -23.37 -15.49 -3.65
C ASN A 350 -22.46 -15.64 -4.88
N ALA A 351 -22.65 -16.64 -5.76
CA ALA A 351 -21.95 -16.72 -7.02
C ALA A 351 -22.18 -15.48 -7.89
N GLU A 352 -23.42 -15.01 -8.00
CA GLU A 352 -23.76 -13.81 -8.76
C GLU A 352 -23.10 -12.54 -8.20
N LYS A 353 -23.01 -12.42 -6.87
CA LYS A 353 -22.27 -11.33 -6.22
C LYS A 353 -20.76 -11.40 -6.51
N ALA A 354 -20.18 -12.60 -6.44
CA ALA A 354 -18.76 -12.80 -6.74
C ALA A 354 -18.47 -12.42 -8.19
N PHE A 355 -19.30 -12.88 -9.13
CA PHE A 355 -19.17 -12.57 -10.55
C PHE A 355 -19.35 -11.08 -10.85
N ALA A 356 -20.31 -10.41 -10.21
CA ALA A 356 -20.50 -8.95 -10.36
C ALA A 356 -19.26 -8.13 -9.92
N LEU A 357 -18.49 -8.63 -8.94
CA LEU A 357 -17.25 -8.02 -8.46
C LEU A 357 -16.02 -8.38 -9.29
N ALA A 358 -16.08 -9.46 -10.09
CA ALA A 358 -15.00 -9.90 -10.97
C ALA A 358 -15.59 -10.47 -12.29
N PRO A 359 -16.15 -9.61 -13.17
CA PRO A 359 -16.88 -10.05 -14.36
C PRO A 359 -15.99 -10.72 -15.41
N ASP A 360 -14.69 -10.51 -15.35
CA ASP A 360 -13.70 -11.12 -16.26
C ASP A 360 -13.21 -12.50 -15.78
N ASP A 361 -13.64 -12.96 -14.61
CA ASP A 361 -13.33 -14.31 -14.11
C ASP A 361 -14.31 -15.34 -14.71
N ALA A 362 -13.84 -16.04 -15.76
CA ALA A 362 -14.63 -17.07 -16.46
C ALA A 362 -15.11 -18.18 -15.49
N ARG A 363 -14.33 -18.55 -14.48
CA ARG A 363 -14.70 -19.56 -13.47
C ARG A 363 -15.92 -19.13 -12.68
N LEU A 364 -16.02 -17.85 -12.29
CA LEU A 364 -17.20 -17.33 -11.56
C LEU A 364 -18.44 -17.31 -12.46
N GLN A 365 -18.27 -17.00 -13.74
CA GLN A 365 -19.36 -17.09 -14.73
C GLN A 365 -19.88 -18.53 -14.88
N GLU A 366 -18.97 -19.49 -15.01
CA GLU A 366 -19.31 -20.91 -15.10
C GLU A 366 -20.01 -21.42 -13.85
N ASN A 367 -19.55 -21.02 -12.65
CA ASN A 367 -20.20 -21.37 -11.39
C ASN A 367 -21.66 -20.89 -11.34
N CYS A 368 -21.94 -19.67 -11.82
CA CYS A 368 -23.33 -19.18 -11.92
C CYS A 368 -24.18 -20.02 -12.86
N ALA A 369 -23.65 -20.40 -14.02
CA ALA A 369 -24.36 -21.22 -15.00
C ALA A 369 -24.67 -22.63 -14.45
N LEU A 370 -23.70 -23.28 -13.83
CA LEU A 370 -23.85 -24.60 -13.18
C LEU A 370 -24.91 -24.58 -12.07
N LEU A 371 -24.90 -23.56 -11.23
CA LEU A 371 -25.89 -23.43 -10.15
C LEU A 371 -27.32 -23.20 -10.67
N ARG A 372 -27.48 -22.36 -11.71
CA ARG A 372 -28.79 -22.17 -12.37
C ARG A 372 -29.33 -23.49 -12.96
N ALA A 373 -28.48 -24.23 -13.64
CA ALA A 373 -28.86 -25.55 -14.19
C ALA A 373 -29.24 -26.55 -13.09
N LYS A 374 -28.52 -26.54 -11.98
CA LYS A 374 -28.80 -27.40 -10.81
C LYS A 374 -30.17 -27.09 -10.22
N ILE A 375 -30.49 -25.81 -9.94
CA ILE A 375 -31.78 -25.36 -9.41
C ILE A 375 -32.92 -25.77 -10.37
N GLN A 376 -32.77 -25.57 -11.68
CA GLN A 376 -33.79 -25.97 -12.65
C GLN A 376 -34.05 -27.46 -12.66
N LYS A 377 -33.00 -28.27 -12.44
CA LYS A 377 -33.15 -29.72 -12.36
C LYS A 377 -33.91 -30.16 -11.11
N GLU A 378 -33.57 -29.59 -9.96
CA GLU A 378 -34.22 -29.88 -8.66
C GLU A 378 -35.72 -29.44 -8.65
N SER A 379 -36.03 -28.31 -9.32
CA SER A 379 -37.44 -27.82 -9.43
C SER A 379 -38.33 -28.66 -10.36
N ARG A 380 -37.78 -29.64 -11.07
CA ARG A 380 -38.54 -30.56 -11.97
C ARG A 380 -38.80 -31.91 -11.33
N ILE A 381 -38.21 -32.16 -10.16
CA ILE A 381 -38.42 -33.37 -9.36
C ILE A 381 -39.41 -33.09 -8.26
#